data_ea9ae7374d239cc6fd48cc1d00fb05ad
#
_entry.id   ea9ae7374d239cc6fd48cc1d00fb05ad
#
_cell.length_a   1.000
_cell.length_b   1.000
_cell.length_c   1.000
_cell.angle_alpha   90.00
_cell.angle_beta   90.00
_cell.angle_gamma   90.00
#
_symmetry.space_group_name_H-M   'P 1'
#
loop_
_entity.id
_entity.type
_entity.pdbx_description
1 polymer ?
#
loop_
_entity_poly.entity_id
_entity_poly.type
_entity_poly.pdbx_seq_one_letter_code
_entity_poly.pdbx_strand_id
1 'polypeptide(L)'
;MKTLLQQAAERWFNPYKRYRYSRLIHAVRLGLAVLCATLIARRFGLMHGEWISITVFVVLGMLQFQGAIYSKAVERMLGTLIGLAAGLLILWLNQNHLHDNALFYLILGAFSAVAGWLAVGKNGYIPMLAGLTMCMLAGGFHSGEWLHDSMMRALNVLLGTAIAVAAAKLMPLKSTLMWRFLLADNLTAASRVLAEIGNG
;
A
#
# COMPACT_ATOMS: atom_id res chain seq x y z
N MET A 1 36.82 -23.64 -9.33
CA MET A 1 36.61 -22.39 -10.13
C MET A 1 35.11 -22.06 -10.04
N LYS A 2 34.71 -21.04 -9.24
CA LYS A 2 33.28 -20.64 -9.16
C LYS A 2 32.89 -20.03 -10.49
N THR A 3 31.76 -20.45 -11.06
CA THR A 3 31.27 -19.89 -12.32
C THR A 3 30.96 -18.39 -12.17
N LEU A 4 31.11 -17.61 -13.24
CA LEU A 4 30.80 -16.16 -13.26
C LEU A 4 29.40 -15.85 -12.70
N LEU A 5 28.44 -16.76 -12.92
CA LEU A 5 27.09 -16.68 -12.38
C LEU A 5 27.06 -16.83 -10.84
N GLN A 6 27.87 -17.71 -10.26
CA GLN A 6 27.96 -17.87 -8.80
C GLN A 6 28.63 -16.64 -8.16
N GLN A 7 29.66 -16.08 -8.78
CA GLN A 7 30.30 -14.84 -8.31
C GLN A 7 29.36 -13.63 -8.43
N ALA A 8 28.57 -13.55 -9.50
CA ALA A 8 27.56 -12.52 -9.66
C ALA A 8 26.44 -12.67 -8.60
N ALA A 9 25.95 -13.90 -8.37
CA ALA A 9 24.96 -14.18 -7.33
C ALA A 9 25.49 -13.81 -5.92
N GLU A 10 26.70 -14.22 -5.56
CA GLU A 10 27.32 -13.85 -4.28
C GLU A 10 27.50 -12.32 -4.14
N ARG A 11 27.80 -11.61 -5.22
CA ARG A 11 27.86 -10.14 -5.24
C ARG A 11 26.49 -9.50 -5.01
N TRP A 12 25.42 -10.05 -5.56
CA TRP A 12 24.06 -9.55 -5.41
C TRP A 12 23.46 -9.93 -4.05
N PHE A 13 23.83 -11.07 -3.49
CA PHE A 13 23.37 -11.55 -2.18
C PHE A 13 24.17 -10.95 -1.00
N ASN A 14 25.20 -10.15 -1.23
CA ASN A 14 25.92 -9.48 -0.15
C ASN A 14 24.99 -8.48 0.59
N PRO A 15 24.69 -8.70 1.88
CA PRO A 15 23.73 -7.89 2.65
C PRO A 15 24.09 -6.40 2.69
N TYR A 16 25.39 -6.09 2.77
CA TYR A 16 25.88 -4.69 2.80
C TYR A 16 25.64 -3.96 1.47
N LYS A 17 25.85 -4.60 0.33
CA LYS A 17 25.54 -4.01 -0.97
C LYS A 17 24.04 -3.75 -1.14
N ARG A 18 23.20 -4.68 -0.67
CA ARG A 18 21.73 -4.50 -0.67
C ARG A 18 21.30 -3.32 0.21
N TYR A 19 21.98 -3.09 1.32
CA TYR A 19 21.77 -1.90 2.14
C TYR A 19 22.13 -0.63 1.37
N ARG A 20 23.33 -0.56 0.82
CA ARG A 20 23.81 0.63 0.08
C ARG A 20 22.94 0.97 -1.14
N TYR A 21 22.43 -0.03 -1.85
CA TYR A 21 21.58 0.13 -3.02
C TYR A 21 20.08 -0.08 -2.73
N SER A 22 19.66 -0.01 -1.47
CA SER A 22 18.28 -0.28 -1.07
C SER A 22 17.24 0.58 -1.79
N ARG A 23 17.55 1.87 -2.03
CA ARG A 23 16.68 2.79 -2.78
C ARG A 23 16.52 2.36 -4.24
N LEU A 24 17.61 1.94 -4.89
CA LEU A 24 17.58 1.47 -6.27
C LEU A 24 16.78 0.15 -6.39
N ILE A 25 17.02 -0.79 -5.48
CA ILE A 25 16.29 -2.07 -5.44
C ILE A 25 14.81 -1.80 -5.22
N HIS A 26 14.46 -0.86 -4.33
CA HIS A 26 13.09 -0.46 -4.11
C HIS A 26 12.45 0.17 -5.34
N ALA A 27 13.14 1.08 -6.04
CA ALA A 27 12.64 1.72 -7.25
C ALA A 27 12.39 0.70 -8.37
N VAL A 28 13.33 -0.22 -8.60
CA VAL A 28 13.18 -1.31 -9.57
C VAL A 28 12.00 -2.23 -9.19
N ARG A 29 11.89 -2.62 -7.91
CA ARG A 29 10.78 -3.42 -7.40
C ARG A 29 9.43 -2.75 -7.63
N LEU A 30 9.31 -1.46 -7.30
CA LEU A 30 8.09 -0.69 -7.51
C LEU A 30 7.75 -0.59 -8.99
N GLY A 31 8.72 -0.24 -9.84
CA GLY A 31 8.51 -0.13 -11.28
C GLY A 31 8.05 -1.44 -11.92
N LEU A 32 8.70 -2.56 -11.57
CA LEU A 32 8.31 -3.89 -12.05
C LEU A 32 6.91 -4.29 -11.56
N ALA A 33 6.58 -4.01 -10.29
CA ALA A 33 5.27 -4.32 -9.72
C ALA A 33 4.14 -3.52 -10.40
N VAL A 34 4.35 -2.23 -10.66
CA VAL A 34 3.39 -1.38 -11.40
C VAL A 34 3.25 -1.85 -12.85
N LEU A 35 4.37 -2.18 -13.51
CA LEU A 35 4.34 -2.73 -14.88
C LEU A 35 3.52 -4.02 -14.92
N CYS A 36 3.79 -4.97 -14.02
CA CYS A 36 3.02 -6.22 -13.94
C CYS A 36 1.53 -5.96 -13.67
N ALA A 37 1.19 -5.04 -12.75
CA ALA A 37 -0.18 -4.65 -12.46
C ALA A 37 -0.90 -4.13 -13.70
N THR A 38 -0.26 -3.22 -14.44
CA THR A 38 -0.81 -2.63 -15.67
C THR A 38 -0.97 -3.67 -16.77
N LEU A 39 -0.01 -4.58 -16.94
CA LEU A 39 -0.07 -5.65 -17.94
C LEU A 39 -1.19 -6.64 -17.62
N ILE A 40 -1.37 -7.02 -16.35
CA ILE A 40 -2.48 -7.88 -15.90
C ILE A 40 -3.82 -7.18 -16.19
N ALA A 41 -3.97 -5.91 -15.79
CA ALA A 41 -5.19 -5.14 -16.03
C ALA A 41 -5.58 -5.13 -17.53
N ARG A 42 -4.60 -4.85 -18.39
CA ARG A 42 -4.80 -4.82 -19.86
C ARG A 42 -5.06 -6.20 -20.45
N ARG A 43 -4.31 -7.22 -20.03
CA ARG A 43 -4.40 -8.58 -20.59
C ARG A 43 -5.75 -9.22 -20.31
N PHE A 44 -6.32 -8.95 -19.16
CA PHE A 44 -7.61 -9.50 -18.72
C PHE A 44 -8.79 -8.55 -18.95
N GLY A 45 -8.55 -7.35 -19.50
CA GLY A 45 -9.61 -6.36 -19.75
C GLY A 45 -10.36 -5.97 -18.47
N LEU A 46 -9.65 -5.84 -17.33
CA LEU A 46 -10.29 -5.59 -16.05
C LEU A 46 -10.88 -4.19 -16.00
N MET A 47 -12.18 -4.10 -15.71
CA MET A 47 -12.84 -2.83 -15.44
C MET A 47 -12.17 -2.14 -14.24
N HIS A 48 -11.91 -0.84 -14.38
CA HIS A 48 -11.21 -0.07 -13.34
C HIS A 48 -9.83 -0.63 -12.97
N GLY A 49 -9.11 -1.24 -13.93
CA GLY A 49 -7.80 -1.88 -13.71
C GLY A 49 -6.70 -0.93 -13.24
N GLU A 50 -6.88 0.40 -13.40
CA GLU A 50 -6.01 1.43 -12.84
C GLU A 50 -5.88 1.34 -11.31
N TRP A 51 -6.92 0.86 -10.62
CA TRP A 51 -6.89 0.67 -9.15
C TRP A 51 -5.88 -0.36 -8.70
N ILE A 52 -5.51 -1.32 -9.55
CA ILE A 52 -4.45 -2.31 -9.27
C ILE A 52 -3.11 -1.57 -9.13
N SER A 53 -2.76 -0.76 -10.13
CA SER A 53 -1.49 -0.01 -10.17
C SER A 53 -1.42 1.05 -9.08
N ILE A 54 -2.52 1.79 -8.84
CA ILE A 54 -2.63 2.76 -7.75
C ILE A 54 -2.39 2.07 -6.40
N THR A 55 -3.00 0.91 -6.17
CA THR A 55 -2.85 0.17 -4.92
C THR A 55 -1.42 -0.34 -4.72
N VAL A 56 -0.79 -0.87 -5.77
CA VAL A 56 0.63 -1.25 -5.74
C VAL A 56 1.48 -0.06 -5.33
N PHE A 57 1.24 1.11 -5.91
CA PHE A 57 1.98 2.32 -5.59
C PHE A 57 1.75 2.78 -4.15
N VAL A 58 0.51 2.74 -3.66
CA VAL A 58 0.16 3.12 -2.28
C VAL A 58 0.78 2.19 -1.25
N VAL A 59 0.83 0.88 -1.52
CA VAL A 59 1.38 -0.12 -0.58
C VAL A 59 2.90 -0.15 -0.59
N LEU A 60 3.53 -0.02 -1.77
CA LEU A 60 4.99 -0.08 -1.92
C LEU A 60 5.66 1.29 -1.90
N GLY A 61 5.02 2.35 -2.41
CA GLY A 61 5.67 3.59 -2.82
C GLY A 61 6.55 4.26 -1.76
N MET A 62 6.11 4.31 -0.51
CA MET A 62 6.87 4.94 0.59
C MET A 62 7.58 3.93 1.50
N LEU A 63 7.40 2.62 1.29
CA LEU A 63 7.84 1.58 2.20
C LEU A 63 8.93 0.70 1.56
N GLN A 64 10.18 0.88 2.02
CA GLN A 64 11.31 0.10 1.52
C GLN A 64 11.38 -1.30 2.14
N PHE A 65 10.97 -1.44 3.41
CA PHE A 65 11.21 -2.65 4.21
C PHE A 65 10.00 -3.58 4.22
N GLN A 66 10.26 -4.87 4.11
CA GLN A 66 9.26 -5.92 3.97
C GLN A 66 8.23 -5.96 5.11
N GLY A 67 8.66 -5.77 6.37
CA GLY A 67 7.74 -5.79 7.51
C GLY A 67 6.70 -4.66 7.47
N ALA A 68 7.12 -3.45 7.13
CA ALA A 68 6.24 -2.30 6.98
C ALA A 68 5.26 -2.47 5.82
N ILE A 69 5.69 -3.11 4.71
CA ILE A 69 4.84 -3.40 3.56
C ILE A 69 3.71 -4.35 3.94
N TYR A 70 4.00 -5.41 4.72
CA TYR A 70 2.97 -6.36 5.15
C TYR A 70 1.94 -5.71 6.06
N SER A 71 2.37 -4.92 7.05
CA SER A 71 1.45 -4.17 7.90
C SER A 71 0.54 -3.28 7.05
N LYS A 72 1.13 -2.55 6.11
CA LYS A 72 0.39 -1.63 5.23
C LYS A 72 -0.56 -2.36 4.28
N ALA A 73 -0.17 -3.54 3.80
CA ALA A 73 -1.02 -4.39 2.97
C ALA A 73 -2.26 -4.86 3.73
N VAL A 74 -2.09 -5.32 4.98
CA VAL A 74 -3.20 -5.74 5.84
C VAL A 74 -4.11 -4.55 6.16
N GLU A 75 -3.56 -3.41 6.55
CA GLU A 75 -4.33 -2.18 6.79
C GLU A 75 -5.14 -1.76 5.54
N ARG A 76 -4.54 -1.88 4.35
CA ARG A 76 -5.22 -1.59 3.08
C ARG A 76 -6.39 -2.51 2.83
N MET A 77 -6.22 -3.81 3.05
CA MET A 77 -7.28 -4.80 2.90
C MET A 77 -8.43 -4.55 3.89
N LEU A 78 -8.12 -4.36 5.17
CA LEU A 78 -9.11 -4.11 6.21
C LEU A 78 -9.88 -2.82 5.95
N GLY A 79 -9.21 -1.72 5.64
CA GLY A 79 -9.86 -0.46 5.32
C GLY A 79 -10.81 -0.57 4.12
N THR A 80 -10.40 -1.28 3.07
CA THR A 80 -11.25 -1.50 1.89
C THR A 80 -12.48 -2.36 2.23
N LEU A 81 -12.32 -3.43 3.00
CA LEU A 81 -13.45 -4.31 3.39
C LEU A 81 -14.45 -3.59 4.30
N ILE A 82 -13.95 -2.83 5.29
CA ILE A 82 -14.80 -2.03 6.18
C ILE A 82 -15.53 -0.94 5.39
N GLY A 83 -14.83 -0.25 4.50
CA GLY A 83 -15.44 0.79 3.66
C GLY A 83 -16.47 0.23 2.69
N LEU A 84 -16.22 -0.96 2.12
CA LEU A 84 -17.19 -1.67 1.29
C LEU A 84 -18.45 -2.01 2.09
N ALA A 85 -18.31 -2.59 3.28
CA ALA A 85 -19.44 -2.93 4.14
C ALA A 85 -20.25 -1.69 4.55
N ALA A 86 -19.57 -0.60 4.95
CA ALA A 86 -20.23 0.65 5.30
C ALA A 86 -20.97 1.28 4.12
N GLY A 87 -20.32 1.31 2.94
CA GLY A 87 -20.93 1.85 1.73
C GLY A 87 -22.14 1.03 1.27
N LEU A 88 -22.05 -0.29 1.27
CA LEU A 88 -23.18 -1.17 0.98
C LEU A 88 -24.34 -0.98 1.96
N LEU A 89 -24.05 -0.80 3.25
CA LEU A 89 -25.06 -0.51 4.26
C LEU A 89 -25.80 0.80 3.97
N ILE A 90 -25.07 1.87 3.65
CA ILE A 90 -25.66 3.17 3.31
C ILE A 90 -26.55 3.06 2.08
N LEU A 91 -26.08 2.35 1.04
CA LEU A 91 -26.85 2.15 -0.19
C LEU A 91 -28.10 1.29 0.04
N TRP A 92 -27.99 0.25 0.85
CA TRP A 92 -29.15 -0.57 1.23
C TRP A 92 -30.20 0.23 2.01
N LEU A 93 -29.77 1.07 2.96
CA LEU A 93 -30.65 1.97 3.68
C LEU A 93 -31.35 2.95 2.72
N ASN A 94 -30.61 3.49 1.77
CA ASN A 94 -31.15 4.42 0.79
C ASN A 94 -32.23 3.78 -0.08
N GLN A 95 -32.02 2.55 -0.55
CA GLN A 95 -32.99 1.85 -1.39
C GLN A 95 -34.27 1.46 -0.66
N ASN A 96 -34.18 1.07 0.62
CA ASN A 96 -35.30 0.49 1.36
C ASN A 96 -36.03 1.47 2.28
N HIS A 97 -35.34 2.51 2.77
CA HIS A 97 -35.88 3.36 3.84
C HIS A 97 -35.75 4.86 3.57
N LEU A 98 -34.83 5.29 2.71
CA LEU A 98 -34.54 6.69 2.49
C LEU A 98 -35.07 7.11 1.09
N HIS A 99 -36.29 7.63 1.06
CA HIS A 99 -36.88 8.18 -0.17
C HIS A 99 -36.42 9.65 -0.41
N ASP A 100 -35.66 10.23 0.52
CA ASP A 100 -35.19 11.62 0.48
C ASP A 100 -33.66 11.65 0.28
N ASN A 101 -33.26 12.30 -0.80
CA ASN A 101 -31.84 12.52 -1.14
C ASN A 101 -31.09 13.31 -0.03
N ALA A 102 -31.77 14.23 0.65
CA ALA A 102 -31.14 15.04 1.71
C ALA A 102 -30.70 14.15 2.89
N LEU A 103 -31.51 13.19 3.28
CA LEU A 103 -31.19 12.25 4.36
C LEU A 103 -30.03 11.31 3.99
N PHE A 104 -29.95 10.88 2.73
CA PHE A 104 -28.83 10.11 2.21
C PHE A 104 -27.50 10.88 2.37
N TYR A 105 -27.44 12.14 1.91
CA TYR A 105 -26.22 12.95 2.02
C TYR A 105 -25.86 13.27 3.48
N LEU A 106 -26.86 13.44 4.36
CA LEU A 106 -26.62 13.66 5.78
C LEU A 106 -25.98 12.43 6.44
N ILE A 107 -26.47 11.23 6.14
CA ILE A 107 -25.91 9.96 6.64
C ILE A 107 -24.50 9.77 6.10
N LEU A 108 -24.29 9.98 4.81
CA LEU A 108 -22.96 9.90 4.19
C LEU A 108 -21.97 10.87 4.84
N GLY A 109 -22.40 12.10 5.11
CA GLY A 109 -21.63 13.12 5.81
C GLY A 109 -21.27 12.69 7.24
N ALA A 110 -22.24 12.14 7.98
CA ALA A 110 -22.03 11.67 9.36
C ALA A 110 -21.00 10.52 9.40
N PHE A 111 -21.14 9.52 8.54
CA PHE A 111 -20.16 8.43 8.44
C PHE A 111 -18.76 8.93 8.03
N SER A 112 -18.70 9.88 7.10
CA SER A 112 -17.42 10.50 6.69
C SER A 112 -16.77 11.28 7.83
N ALA A 113 -17.56 11.99 8.65
CA ALA A 113 -17.07 12.70 9.84
C ALA A 113 -16.51 11.73 10.89
N VAL A 114 -17.19 10.61 11.14
CA VAL A 114 -16.72 9.55 12.03
C VAL A 114 -15.42 8.93 11.50
N ALA A 115 -15.35 8.61 10.21
CA ALA A 115 -14.14 8.08 9.59
C ALA A 115 -12.98 9.08 9.69
N GLY A 116 -13.23 10.37 9.46
CA GLY A 116 -12.25 11.46 9.59
C GLY A 116 -11.75 11.60 11.04
N TRP A 117 -12.65 11.55 12.02
CA TRP A 117 -12.27 11.62 13.44
C TRP A 117 -11.39 10.44 13.85
N LEU A 118 -11.74 9.22 13.45
CA LEU A 118 -10.96 8.01 13.71
C LEU A 118 -9.61 8.02 12.96
N ALA A 119 -9.53 8.70 11.80
CA ALA A 119 -8.32 8.80 10.99
C ALA A 119 -7.19 9.61 11.66
N VAL A 120 -7.50 10.46 12.63
CA VAL A 120 -6.51 11.21 13.43
C VAL A 120 -5.84 10.33 14.49
N GLY A 121 -6.38 9.12 14.78
CA GLY A 121 -5.84 8.19 15.78
C GLY A 121 -4.59 7.43 15.33
N LYS A 122 -4.03 6.61 16.24
CA LYS A 122 -2.80 5.82 16.01
C LYS A 122 -2.88 4.89 14.78
N ASN A 123 -4.07 4.36 14.46
CA ASN A 123 -4.33 3.48 13.33
C ASN A 123 -5.17 4.18 12.25
N GLY A 124 -4.97 5.47 12.06
CA GLY A 124 -5.78 6.34 11.22
C GLY A 124 -5.86 5.95 9.73
N TYR A 125 -4.92 5.14 9.26
CA TYR A 125 -4.91 4.69 7.86
C TYR A 125 -6.11 3.80 7.51
N ILE A 126 -6.55 2.90 8.40
CA ILE A 126 -7.70 2.01 8.18
C ILE A 126 -9.01 2.82 8.03
N PRO A 127 -9.39 3.70 8.98
CA PRO A 127 -10.62 4.49 8.84
C PRO A 127 -10.56 5.48 7.66
N MET A 128 -9.39 6.05 7.35
CA MET A 128 -9.22 6.90 6.16
C MET A 128 -9.55 6.13 4.87
N LEU A 129 -9.04 4.91 4.74
CA LEU A 129 -9.32 4.07 3.58
C LEU A 129 -10.78 3.58 3.55
N ALA A 130 -11.35 3.28 4.71
CA ALA A 130 -12.75 2.91 4.82
C ALA A 130 -13.65 4.06 4.36
N GLY A 131 -13.40 5.28 4.82
CA GLY A 131 -14.10 6.48 4.37
C GLY A 131 -13.97 6.70 2.87
N LEU A 132 -12.77 6.59 2.33
CA LEU A 132 -12.51 6.73 0.89
C LEU A 132 -13.28 5.69 0.07
N THR A 133 -13.25 4.42 0.47
CA THR A 133 -13.96 3.34 -0.23
C THR A 133 -15.47 3.53 -0.15
N MET A 134 -16.00 3.92 1.01
CA MET A 134 -17.41 4.23 1.22
C MET A 134 -17.87 5.38 0.31
N CYS A 135 -17.11 6.49 0.27
CA CYS A 135 -17.44 7.63 -0.60
C CYS A 135 -17.43 7.28 -2.08
N MET A 136 -16.51 6.38 -2.50
CA MET A 136 -16.46 5.89 -3.88
C MET A 136 -17.70 5.09 -4.25
N LEU A 137 -18.19 4.23 -3.35
CA LEU A 137 -19.44 3.51 -3.55
C LEU A 137 -20.62 4.48 -3.67
N ALA A 138 -20.74 5.41 -2.73
CA ALA A 138 -21.81 6.39 -2.68
C ALA A 138 -21.84 7.28 -3.93
N GLY A 139 -20.66 7.69 -4.46
CA GLY A 139 -20.56 8.50 -5.67
C GLY A 139 -20.95 7.78 -6.96
N GLY A 140 -20.86 6.45 -6.99
CA GLY A 140 -21.26 5.62 -8.15
C GLY A 140 -22.75 5.26 -8.20
N PHE A 141 -23.54 5.67 -7.21
CA PHE A 141 -24.95 5.25 -7.04
C PHE A 141 -25.89 5.59 -8.20
N HIS A 142 -25.57 6.59 -9.01
CA HIS A 142 -26.39 7.02 -10.13
C HIS A 142 -26.22 6.17 -11.40
N SER A 143 -25.23 5.30 -11.47
CA SER A 143 -25.03 4.35 -12.56
C SER A 143 -25.81 3.06 -12.25
N GLY A 144 -26.58 2.54 -13.21
CA GLY A 144 -27.38 1.31 -13.00
C GLY A 144 -26.56 0.07 -12.59
N GLU A 145 -25.24 0.10 -12.75
CA GLU A 145 -24.29 -0.98 -12.44
C GLU A 145 -23.38 -0.68 -11.25
N TRP A 146 -23.76 0.27 -10.38
CA TRP A 146 -22.95 0.75 -9.25
C TRP A 146 -22.39 -0.37 -8.35
N LEU A 147 -23.16 -1.44 -8.13
CA LEU A 147 -22.71 -2.57 -7.30
C LEU A 147 -21.59 -3.34 -7.99
N HIS A 148 -21.74 -3.63 -9.28
CA HIS A 148 -20.74 -4.31 -10.09
C HIS A 148 -19.44 -3.49 -10.16
N ASP A 149 -19.53 -2.21 -10.46
CA ASP A 149 -18.38 -1.28 -10.49
C ASP A 149 -17.64 -1.23 -9.16
N SER A 150 -18.39 -1.16 -8.06
CA SER A 150 -17.82 -1.10 -6.73
C SER A 150 -17.12 -2.39 -6.32
N MET A 151 -17.72 -3.53 -6.63
CA MET A 151 -17.10 -4.84 -6.40
C MET A 151 -15.84 -5.02 -7.25
N MET A 152 -15.85 -4.60 -8.52
CA MET A 152 -14.66 -4.67 -9.37
C MET A 152 -13.53 -3.79 -8.87
N ARG A 153 -13.83 -2.58 -8.37
CA ARG A 153 -12.81 -1.72 -7.71
C ARG A 153 -12.23 -2.37 -6.48
N ALA A 154 -13.06 -2.95 -5.60
CA ALA A 154 -12.60 -3.65 -4.41
C ALA A 154 -11.70 -4.84 -4.77
N LEU A 155 -12.09 -5.66 -5.74
CA LEU A 155 -11.28 -6.78 -6.24
C LEU A 155 -9.94 -6.31 -6.80
N ASN A 156 -9.93 -5.22 -7.56
CA ASN A 156 -8.69 -4.64 -8.11
C ASN A 156 -7.77 -4.13 -6.99
N VAL A 157 -8.30 -3.56 -5.92
CA VAL A 157 -7.51 -3.17 -4.73
C VAL A 157 -6.91 -4.41 -4.05
N LEU A 158 -7.68 -5.49 -3.88
CA LEU A 158 -7.16 -6.74 -3.31
C LEU A 158 -6.07 -7.35 -4.20
N LEU A 159 -6.28 -7.38 -5.52
CA LEU A 159 -5.30 -7.87 -6.50
C LEU A 159 -4.01 -7.03 -6.47
N GLY A 160 -4.14 -5.71 -6.45
CA GLY A 160 -3.00 -4.79 -6.34
C GLY A 160 -2.21 -5.00 -5.03
N THR A 161 -2.91 -5.24 -3.92
CA THR A 161 -2.28 -5.58 -2.64
C THR A 161 -1.52 -6.91 -2.71
N ALA A 162 -2.10 -7.92 -3.36
CA ALA A 162 -1.44 -9.22 -3.56
C ALA A 162 -0.17 -9.09 -4.41
N ILE A 163 -0.21 -8.30 -5.50
CA ILE A 163 0.96 -8.02 -6.35
C ILE A 163 2.04 -7.29 -5.54
N ALA A 164 1.68 -6.30 -4.72
CA ALA A 164 2.62 -5.58 -3.87
C ALA A 164 3.32 -6.50 -2.86
N VAL A 165 2.57 -7.39 -2.21
CA VAL A 165 3.11 -8.39 -1.28
C VAL A 165 4.01 -9.39 -2.01
N ALA A 166 3.62 -9.86 -3.19
CA ALA A 166 4.43 -10.75 -4.03
C ALA A 166 5.77 -10.08 -4.42
N ALA A 167 5.73 -8.84 -4.87
CA ALA A 167 6.93 -8.06 -5.21
C ALA A 167 7.85 -7.87 -3.98
N ALA A 168 7.28 -7.65 -2.79
CA ALA A 168 8.05 -7.56 -1.54
C ALA A 168 8.71 -8.90 -1.16
N LYS A 169 8.07 -10.04 -1.46
CA LYS A 169 8.65 -11.39 -1.25
C LYS A 169 9.76 -11.71 -2.26
N LEU A 170 9.58 -11.34 -3.52
CA LEU A 170 10.56 -11.61 -4.58
C LEU A 170 11.84 -10.80 -4.39
N MET A 171 11.72 -9.55 -3.94
CA MET A 171 12.86 -8.67 -3.67
C MET A 171 12.87 -8.23 -2.19
N PRO A 172 13.20 -9.13 -1.24
CA PRO A 172 13.09 -8.83 0.17
C PRO A 172 14.19 -7.86 0.63
N LEU A 173 13.77 -6.75 1.27
CA LEU A 173 14.63 -5.86 2.02
C LEU A 173 14.28 -6.03 3.51
N LYS A 174 15.06 -6.85 4.22
CA LYS A 174 14.82 -7.17 5.64
C LYS A 174 15.22 -5.99 6.52
N SER A 175 14.29 -5.42 7.26
CA SER A 175 14.53 -4.26 8.14
C SER A 175 15.59 -4.52 9.21
N THR A 176 15.63 -5.72 9.80
CA THR A 176 16.57 -6.09 10.84
C THR A 176 18.03 -6.03 10.41
N LEU A 177 18.32 -6.50 9.17
CA LEU A 177 19.68 -6.43 8.60
C LEU A 177 20.05 -4.99 8.24
N MET A 178 19.13 -4.25 7.67
CA MET A 178 19.34 -2.86 7.27
C MET A 178 19.57 -1.96 8.49
N TRP A 179 18.82 -2.19 9.57
CA TRP A 179 18.98 -1.44 10.82
C TRP A 179 20.37 -1.66 11.46
N ARG A 180 20.89 -2.90 11.43
CA ARG A 180 22.24 -3.20 11.93
C ARG A 180 23.32 -2.44 11.15
N PHE A 181 23.22 -2.38 9.83
CA PHE A 181 24.17 -1.63 9.00
C PHE A 181 24.04 -0.12 9.21
N LEU A 182 22.84 0.41 9.33
CA LEU A 182 22.60 1.82 9.63
C LEU A 182 23.18 2.20 11.01
N LEU A 183 23.00 1.35 12.01
CA LEU A 183 23.57 1.56 13.34
C LEU A 183 25.12 1.55 13.29
N ALA A 184 25.70 0.60 12.58
CA ALA A 184 27.16 0.52 12.41
C ALA A 184 27.73 1.78 11.73
N ASP A 185 27.08 2.25 10.65
CA ASP A 185 27.48 3.47 9.95
C ASP A 185 27.37 4.72 10.85
N ASN A 186 26.28 4.83 11.64
CA ASN A 186 26.09 5.94 12.58
C ASN A 186 27.12 5.91 13.72
N LEU A 187 27.42 4.74 14.28
CA LEU A 187 28.46 4.60 15.31
C LEU A 187 29.86 4.97 14.78
N THR A 188 30.15 4.56 13.53
CA THR A 188 31.40 4.93 12.87
C THR A 188 31.49 6.44 12.62
N ALA A 189 30.38 7.06 12.20
CA ALA A 189 30.33 8.52 12.04
C ALA A 189 30.52 9.25 13.38
N ALA A 190 29.84 8.80 14.43
CA ALA A 190 29.98 9.38 15.75
C ALA A 190 31.40 9.25 16.31
N SER A 191 32.05 8.09 16.11
CA SER A 191 33.44 7.89 16.55
C SER A 191 34.43 8.80 15.83
N ARG A 192 34.21 9.10 14.55
CA ARG A 192 35.02 10.06 13.79
C ARG A 192 34.90 11.47 14.37
N VAL A 193 33.67 11.93 14.61
CA VAL A 193 33.41 13.25 15.19
C VAL A 193 34.05 13.38 16.55
N LEU A 194 33.95 12.35 17.40
CA LEU A 194 34.61 12.34 18.73
C LEU A 194 36.14 12.38 18.62
N ALA A 195 36.72 11.66 17.66
CA ALA A 195 38.16 11.70 17.40
C ALA A 195 38.63 13.08 16.90
N GLU A 196 37.85 13.76 16.08
CA GLU A 196 38.14 15.13 15.62
C GLU A 196 38.13 16.13 16.80
N ILE A 197 37.12 16.03 17.69
CA ILE A 197 36.99 16.90 18.86
C ILE A 197 38.14 16.62 19.88
N GLY A 198 38.57 15.37 20.01
CA GLY A 198 39.65 15.02 20.92
C GLY A 198 41.05 15.38 20.46
N ASN A 199 41.23 15.68 19.16
CA ASN A 199 42.51 16.04 18.54
C ASN A 199 42.67 17.56 18.30
N GLY A 200 41.68 18.38 18.60
CA GLY A 200 41.69 19.85 18.55
C GLY A 200 41.75 20.44 19.96
#